data_585b0fff57910b4a0194263565d51932
#
_entry.id   585b0fff57910b4a0194263565d51932
#
_cell.length_a   1.000
_cell.length_b   1.000
_cell.length_c   1.000
_cell.angle_alpha   90.00
_cell.angle_beta   90.00
_cell.angle_gamma   90.00
#
_symmetry.space_group_name_H-M   'P 1'
#
loop_
_entity.id
_entity.type
_entity.pdbx_description
1 polymer ?
#
loop_
_entity_poly.entity_id
_entity_poly.type
_entity_poly.pdbx_seq_one_letter_code
_entity_poly.pdbx_strand_id
1 'polypeptide(L)'
;VLTNGTVNAVVATYTITPERAEKIDFAGPYYASSQAILVKADNKDITGVDSLTGDVGVQSNSSSASALKKHAPKATAKPFDTQAKCVAAVESGQVKAYVVDQSLLKSEVLSNDKVKIVGETFAEDPYGIGLPKDSGAQAFVNTFLKTIEADGTWKRIWEATIGKSLGGDAPQPPAIGSVPGSSTAGVDGAQQTSASEGGSAPASEQSSGAASKES
;
A
#
# COMPACT_ATOMS: atom_id res chain seq x y z
N VAL A 1 4.53 -7.50 17.16
CA VAL A 1 5.44 -8.66 16.93
C VAL A 1 6.82 -8.21 16.43
N LEU A 2 6.94 -7.30 15.45
CA LEU A 2 8.23 -6.74 15.02
C LEU A 2 8.91 -5.92 16.10
N THR A 3 8.16 -5.03 16.77
CA THR A 3 8.66 -4.11 17.81
C THR A 3 9.14 -4.82 19.09
N ASN A 4 8.70 -6.03 19.35
CA ASN A 4 9.12 -6.84 20.49
C ASN A 4 10.07 -7.99 20.11
N GLY A 5 10.54 -8.04 18.86
CA GLY A 5 11.50 -9.03 18.39
C GLY A 5 10.97 -10.47 18.24
N THR A 6 9.64 -10.67 18.31
CA THR A 6 9.06 -12.03 18.15
C THR A 6 9.29 -12.56 16.73
N VAL A 7 9.30 -11.69 15.73
CA VAL A 7 9.57 -12.02 14.31
C VAL A 7 10.54 -11.00 13.72
N ASN A 8 11.29 -11.42 12.70
CA ASN A 8 12.28 -10.58 12.00
C ASN A 8 11.71 -9.92 10.74
N ALA A 9 10.56 -10.36 10.24
CA ALA A 9 9.86 -9.75 9.12
C ALA A 9 8.37 -10.10 9.17
N VAL A 10 7.54 -9.25 8.56
CA VAL A 10 6.11 -9.51 8.31
C VAL A 10 5.84 -9.33 6.83
N VAL A 11 5.40 -10.42 6.17
CA VAL A 11 4.98 -10.46 4.75
C VAL A 11 3.56 -10.99 4.70
N ALA A 12 2.56 -10.09 4.81
CA ALA A 12 1.17 -10.52 5.03
C ALA A 12 0.18 -9.39 4.67
N THR A 13 0.05 -9.00 3.40
CA THR A 13 -0.86 -7.90 3.01
C THR A 13 -0.72 -6.69 3.94
N TYR A 14 0.53 -6.34 4.27
CA TYR A 14 0.81 -5.38 5.32
C TYR A 14 0.90 -3.97 4.73
N THR A 15 -0.20 -3.24 4.79
CA THR A 15 -0.29 -1.87 4.27
C THR A 15 0.74 -0.96 4.91
N ILE A 16 1.52 -0.27 4.08
CA ILE A 16 2.42 0.80 4.50
C ILE A 16 1.57 1.99 4.90
N THR A 17 1.71 2.45 6.15
CA THR A 17 1.09 3.70 6.61
C THR A 17 2.12 4.52 7.39
N PRO A 18 1.99 5.87 7.40
CA PRO A 18 2.88 6.73 8.17
C PRO A 18 2.97 6.33 9.66
N GLU A 19 1.84 6.01 10.28
CA GLU A 19 1.78 5.65 11.70
C GLU A 19 2.51 4.33 12.00
N ARG A 20 2.47 3.38 11.06
CA ARG A 20 3.24 2.12 11.17
C ARG A 20 4.72 2.36 10.94
N ALA A 21 5.06 3.22 9.97
CA ALA A 21 6.45 3.55 9.62
C ALA A 21 7.21 4.31 10.73
N GLU A 22 6.50 4.94 11.66
CA GLU A 22 7.12 5.49 12.88
C GLU A 22 7.77 4.41 13.76
N LYS A 23 7.20 3.19 13.75
CA LYS A 23 7.57 2.10 14.66
C LYS A 23 8.38 0.98 14.03
N ILE A 24 8.30 0.83 12.73
CA ILE A 24 8.96 -0.23 11.96
C ILE A 24 9.45 0.34 10.63
N ASP A 25 10.35 -0.38 9.97
CA ASP A 25 10.73 -0.08 8.60
C ASP A 25 9.88 -0.89 7.62
N PHE A 26 9.65 -0.34 6.41
CA PHE A 26 9.01 -1.02 5.31
C PHE A 26 9.92 -1.08 4.10
N ALA A 27 10.10 -2.27 3.54
CA ALA A 27 10.59 -2.45 2.18
C ALA A 27 9.40 -2.54 1.20
N GLY A 28 9.59 -2.11 -0.01
CA GLY A 28 8.55 -2.01 -1.05
C GLY A 28 8.06 -0.58 -1.26
N PRO A 29 6.81 -0.36 -1.70
CA PRO A 29 5.74 -1.36 -1.84
C PRO A 29 6.03 -2.41 -2.91
N TYR A 30 5.47 -3.62 -2.76
CA TYR A 30 5.59 -4.69 -3.76
C TYR A 30 4.27 -5.01 -4.47
N TYR A 31 3.16 -4.50 -3.98
CA TYR A 31 1.81 -4.63 -4.56
C TYR A 31 0.93 -3.50 -4.01
N ALA A 32 -0.08 -3.11 -4.76
CA ALA A 32 -1.15 -2.24 -4.29
C ALA A 32 -2.49 -2.95 -4.44
N SER A 33 -3.23 -3.05 -3.35
CA SER A 33 -4.63 -3.42 -3.31
C SER A 33 -5.48 -2.19 -3.08
N SER A 34 -6.77 -2.39 -2.92
CA SER A 34 -7.72 -1.34 -2.52
C SER A 34 -8.78 -1.95 -1.62
N GLN A 35 -9.42 -1.13 -0.79
CA GLN A 35 -10.53 -1.57 0.04
C GLN A 35 -11.75 -1.90 -0.81
N ALA A 36 -12.46 -2.97 -0.46
CA ALA A 36 -13.71 -3.39 -1.07
C ALA A 36 -14.77 -3.69 0.00
N ILE A 37 -16.02 -3.77 -0.41
CA ILE A 37 -17.18 -3.90 0.47
C ILE A 37 -17.85 -5.25 0.24
N LEU A 38 -17.91 -6.08 1.27
CA LEU A 38 -18.66 -7.32 1.30
C LEU A 38 -20.00 -7.10 2.01
N VAL A 39 -21.07 -7.60 1.42
CA VAL A 39 -22.42 -7.57 1.98
C VAL A 39 -23.11 -8.92 1.81
N LYS A 40 -24.24 -9.14 2.45
CA LYS A 40 -25.08 -10.32 2.17
C LYS A 40 -25.48 -10.38 0.70
N ALA A 41 -25.64 -11.59 0.16
CA ALA A 41 -26.00 -11.79 -1.24
C ALA A 41 -27.34 -11.12 -1.63
N ASP A 42 -28.31 -11.10 -0.71
CA ASP A 42 -29.62 -10.49 -0.89
C ASP A 42 -29.66 -8.97 -0.64
N ASN A 43 -28.52 -8.35 -0.25
CA ASN A 43 -28.45 -6.90 0.01
C ASN A 43 -28.83 -6.08 -1.23
N LYS A 44 -29.63 -5.03 -1.01
CA LYS A 44 -30.06 -4.05 -2.02
C LYS A 44 -29.74 -2.61 -1.63
N ASP A 45 -29.42 -2.37 -0.36
CA ASP A 45 -29.30 -1.02 0.20
C ASP A 45 -27.88 -0.44 0.06
N ILE A 46 -26.85 -1.29 0.22
CA ILE A 46 -25.47 -0.87 0.11
C ILE A 46 -25.00 -1.19 -1.31
N THR A 47 -24.66 -0.14 -2.05
CA THR A 47 -24.21 -0.21 -3.45
C THR A 47 -22.77 0.30 -3.66
N GLY A 48 -22.18 0.89 -2.63
CA GLY A 48 -20.81 1.44 -2.66
C GLY A 48 -20.48 2.17 -1.37
N VAL A 49 -19.30 2.79 -1.31
CA VAL A 49 -18.76 3.45 -0.11
C VAL A 49 -19.68 4.57 0.41
N ASP A 50 -20.29 5.33 -0.48
CA ASP A 50 -21.16 6.47 -0.12
C ASP A 50 -22.46 6.04 0.58
N SER A 51 -22.88 4.79 0.38
CA SER A 51 -24.08 4.21 0.99
C SER A 51 -23.82 3.49 2.32
N LEU A 52 -22.54 3.40 2.75
CA LEU A 52 -22.18 2.78 4.02
C LEU A 52 -22.65 3.62 5.21
N THR A 53 -23.44 3.01 6.06
CA THR A 53 -23.98 3.61 7.30
C THR A 53 -24.11 2.58 8.41
N GLY A 54 -24.06 3.04 9.68
CA GLY A 54 -24.19 2.18 10.85
C GLY A 54 -22.99 1.25 11.03
N ASP A 55 -23.16 0.11 11.65
CA ASP A 55 -22.08 -0.82 12.00
C ASP A 55 -21.55 -1.56 10.77
N VAL A 56 -20.26 -1.39 10.50
CA VAL A 56 -19.50 -2.03 9.42
C VAL A 56 -18.34 -2.80 10.03
N GLY A 57 -18.26 -4.09 9.72
CA GLY A 57 -17.18 -4.96 10.19
C GLY A 57 -15.82 -4.53 9.60
N VAL A 58 -14.79 -4.57 10.43
CA VAL A 58 -13.39 -4.42 10.02
C VAL A 58 -12.54 -5.40 10.82
N GLN A 59 -11.42 -5.85 10.25
CA GLN A 59 -10.49 -6.65 11.04
C GLN A 59 -9.72 -5.75 12.00
N SER A 60 -9.55 -6.20 13.25
CA SER A 60 -8.79 -5.47 14.27
C SER A 60 -7.36 -5.16 13.81
N ASN A 61 -6.92 -3.93 14.04
CA ASN A 61 -5.59 -3.43 13.66
C ASN A 61 -5.31 -3.39 12.14
N SER A 62 -6.35 -3.47 11.29
CA SER A 62 -6.22 -3.30 9.83
C SER A 62 -6.28 -1.82 9.43
N SER A 63 -5.88 -1.50 8.20
CA SER A 63 -6.05 -0.18 7.56
C SER A 63 -7.51 0.16 7.29
N SER A 64 -8.39 -0.86 7.23
CA SER A 64 -9.80 -0.71 6.87
C SER A 64 -10.58 0.23 7.80
N ALA A 65 -10.28 0.25 9.11
CA ALA A 65 -10.94 1.16 10.05
C ALA A 65 -10.62 2.63 9.74
N SER A 66 -9.36 2.94 9.39
CA SER A 66 -8.93 4.28 9.00
C SER A 66 -9.52 4.68 7.64
N ALA A 67 -9.54 3.75 6.68
CA ALA A 67 -10.15 3.95 5.37
C ALA A 67 -11.65 4.23 5.50
N LEU A 68 -12.36 3.44 6.33
CA LEU A 68 -13.78 3.63 6.59
C LEU A 68 -14.07 5.02 7.17
N LYS A 69 -13.30 5.43 8.21
CA LYS A 69 -13.46 6.76 8.83
C LYS A 69 -13.28 7.91 7.83
N LYS A 70 -12.34 7.76 6.89
CA LYS A 70 -12.04 8.79 5.89
C LYS A 70 -13.07 8.85 4.77
N HIS A 71 -13.50 7.69 4.26
CA HIS A 71 -14.32 7.60 3.04
C HIS A 71 -15.81 7.35 3.29
N ALA A 72 -16.17 6.84 4.47
CA ALA A 72 -17.56 6.59 4.86
C ALA A 72 -17.82 7.10 6.28
N PRO A 73 -17.79 8.40 6.55
CA PRO A 73 -17.86 8.97 7.91
C PRO A 73 -19.20 8.72 8.61
N LYS A 74 -20.23 8.27 7.89
CA LYS A 74 -21.53 7.86 8.46
C LYS A 74 -21.55 6.42 8.97
N ALA A 75 -20.51 5.65 8.67
CA ALA A 75 -20.35 4.27 9.12
C ALA A 75 -19.53 4.21 10.42
N THR A 76 -19.79 3.21 11.23
CA THR A 76 -19.08 2.92 12.48
C THR A 76 -18.29 1.63 12.33
N ALA A 77 -16.98 1.70 12.45
CA ALA A 77 -16.13 0.51 12.40
C ALA A 77 -16.37 -0.40 13.60
N LYS A 78 -16.72 -1.66 13.34
CA LYS A 78 -16.91 -2.73 14.34
C LYS A 78 -15.75 -3.72 14.19
N PRO A 79 -14.76 -3.71 15.09
CA PRO A 79 -13.61 -4.59 14.96
C PRO A 79 -13.91 -6.03 15.33
N PHE A 80 -13.36 -6.98 14.54
CA PHE A 80 -13.36 -8.41 14.79
C PHE A 80 -11.94 -8.96 14.67
N ASP A 81 -11.62 -10.04 15.37
CA ASP A 81 -10.26 -10.56 15.43
C ASP A 81 -9.81 -11.24 14.13
N THR A 82 -10.75 -11.81 13.37
CA THR A 82 -10.45 -12.58 12.15
C THR A 82 -11.41 -12.25 11.02
N GLN A 83 -10.96 -12.46 9.77
CA GLN A 83 -11.82 -12.35 8.58
C GLN A 83 -13.06 -13.25 8.70
N ALA A 84 -12.90 -14.50 9.12
CA ALA A 84 -14.03 -15.44 9.28
C ALA A 84 -15.12 -14.88 10.21
N LYS A 85 -14.74 -14.20 11.32
CA LYS A 85 -15.69 -13.55 12.21
C LYS A 85 -16.38 -12.35 11.55
N CYS A 86 -15.67 -11.58 10.73
CA CYS A 86 -16.26 -10.48 9.97
C CYS A 86 -17.30 -10.99 8.97
N VAL A 87 -16.99 -12.04 8.22
CA VAL A 87 -17.90 -12.67 7.25
C VAL A 87 -19.13 -13.23 7.96
N ALA A 88 -18.95 -13.98 9.05
CA ALA A 88 -20.06 -14.51 9.84
C ALA A 88 -20.95 -13.40 10.42
N ALA A 89 -20.38 -12.26 10.81
CA ALA A 89 -21.13 -11.11 11.29
C ALA A 89 -21.99 -10.47 10.18
N VAL A 90 -21.51 -10.46 8.92
CA VAL A 90 -22.31 -10.05 7.76
C VAL A 90 -23.42 -11.06 7.50
N GLU A 91 -23.12 -12.36 7.44
CA GLU A 91 -24.10 -13.42 7.19
C GLU A 91 -25.23 -13.42 8.22
N SER A 92 -24.91 -13.23 9.49
CA SER A 92 -25.89 -13.16 10.58
C SER A 92 -26.68 -11.84 10.64
N GLY A 93 -26.20 -10.80 9.92
CA GLY A 93 -26.78 -9.45 9.99
C GLY A 93 -26.36 -8.65 11.23
N GLN A 94 -25.35 -9.12 11.99
CA GLN A 94 -24.78 -8.37 13.11
C GLN A 94 -24.14 -7.06 12.64
N VAL A 95 -23.56 -7.04 11.45
CA VAL A 95 -23.11 -5.85 10.71
C VAL A 95 -23.71 -5.85 9.32
N LYS A 96 -23.87 -4.67 8.73
CA LYS A 96 -24.45 -4.53 7.39
C LYS A 96 -23.48 -4.83 6.26
N ALA A 97 -22.20 -4.61 6.52
CA ALA A 97 -21.11 -4.82 5.56
C ALA A 97 -19.81 -5.18 6.28
N TYR A 98 -18.85 -5.69 5.53
CA TYR A 98 -17.47 -5.86 5.94
C TYR A 98 -16.56 -5.17 4.93
N VAL A 99 -15.59 -4.39 5.40
CA VAL A 99 -14.61 -3.69 4.58
C VAL A 99 -13.22 -4.27 4.84
N VAL A 100 -12.56 -4.68 3.76
CA VAL A 100 -11.19 -5.19 3.75
C VAL A 100 -10.64 -5.16 2.31
N ASP A 101 -9.37 -5.47 2.15
CA ASP A 101 -8.71 -5.58 0.85
C ASP A 101 -9.49 -6.44 -0.17
N GLN A 102 -9.62 -5.94 -1.39
CA GLN A 102 -10.32 -6.63 -2.47
C GLN A 102 -9.77 -8.05 -2.73
N SER A 103 -8.45 -8.21 -2.68
CA SER A 103 -7.80 -9.50 -2.91
C SER A 103 -8.28 -10.60 -1.95
N LEU A 104 -8.56 -10.24 -0.69
CA LEU A 104 -9.09 -11.17 0.32
C LEU A 104 -10.58 -11.46 0.07
N LEU A 105 -11.39 -10.44 -0.27
CA LEU A 105 -12.81 -10.63 -0.54
C LEU A 105 -13.09 -11.41 -1.81
N LYS A 106 -12.28 -11.24 -2.86
CA LYS A 106 -12.42 -12.02 -4.10
C LYS A 106 -12.27 -13.51 -3.83
N SER A 107 -11.34 -13.90 -2.98
CA SER A 107 -11.16 -15.29 -2.57
C SER A 107 -12.36 -15.81 -1.78
N GLU A 108 -12.93 -14.99 -0.91
CA GLU A 108 -14.11 -15.34 -0.09
C GLU A 108 -15.33 -15.64 -0.95
N VAL A 109 -15.69 -14.72 -1.87
CA VAL A 109 -16.91 -14.86 -2.69
C VAL A 109 -16.84 -15.98 -3.74
N LEU A 110 -15.64 -16.53 -4.02
CA LEU A 110 -15.51 -17.71 -4.88
C LEU A 110 -16.04 -18.99 -4.23
N SER A 111 -16.06 -19.03 -2.90
CA SER A 111 -16.46 -20.20 -2.11
C SER A 111 -17.68 -19.98 -1.22
N ASN A 112 -18.22 -18.77 -1.18
CA ASN A 112 -19.30 -18.38 -0.28
C ASN A 112 -20.38 -17.59 -1.02
N ASP A 113 -21.44 -18.25 -1.41
CA ASP A 113 -22.58 -17.69 -2.17
C ASP A 113 -23.55 -16.85 -1.32
N LYS A 114 -23.39 -16.84 0.01
CA LYS A 114 -24.22 -16.03 0.93
C LYS A 114 -23.82 -14.56 0.96
N VAL A 115 -22.66 -14.23 0.40
CA VAL A 115 -22.11 -12.87 0.39
C VAL A 115 -21.70 -12.45 -1.02
N LYS A 116 -21.61 -11.14 -1.24
CA LYS A 116 -21.14 -10.57 -2.51
C LYS A 116 -20.34 -9.29 -2.27
N ILE A 117 -19.48 -8.95 -3.21
CA ILE A 117 -18.80 -7.64 -3.27
C ILE A 117 -19.73 -6.66 -3.99
N VAL A 118 -19.77 -5.42 -3.51
CA VAL A 118 -20.57 -4.33 -4.10
C VAL A 118 -19.75 -3.05 -4.24
N GLY A 119 -20.12 -2.26 -5.25
CA GLY A 119 -19.50 -0.96 -5.55
C GLY A 119 -18.06 -1.08 -6.08
N GLU A 120 -17.48 0.08 -6.35
CA GLU A 120 -16.07 0.20 -6.73
C GLU A 120 -15.18 0.09 -5.51
N THR A 121 -13.93 -0.28 -5.72
CA THR A 121 -12.90 -0.24 -4.67
C THR A 121 -12.57 1.20 -4.30
N PHE A 122 -12.13 1.40 -3.08
CA PHE A 122 -11.75 2.72 -2.55
C PHE A 122 -10.53 2.59 -1.64
N ALA A 123 -9.82 3.69 -1.37
CA ALA A 123 -8.63 3.74 -0.53
C ALA A 123 -7.57 2.68 -0.93
N GLU A 124 -6.53 3.14 -1.58
CA GLU A 124 -5.41 2.29 -1.97
C GLU A 124 -4.65 1.76 -0.75
N ASP A 125 -4.27 0.48 -0.80
CA ASP A 125 -3.49 -0.23 0.22
C ASP A 125 -2.17 -0.72 -0.40
N PRO A 126 -1.09 0.07 -0.33
CA PRO A 126 0.22 -0.37 -0.76
C PRO A 126 0.82 -1.37 0.24
N TYR A 127 1.13 -2.58 -0.21
CA TYR A 127 1.69 -3.63 0.64
C TYR A 127 3.21 -3.55 0.68
N GLY A 128 3.76 -3.48 1.90
CA GLY A 128 5.18 -3.59 2.15
C GLY A 128 5.56 -4.80 3.00
N ILE A 129 6.84 -5.10 3.00
CA ILE A 129 7.44 -6.06 3.93
C ILE A 129 7.87 -5.27 5.16
N GLY A 130 7.20 -5.54 6.30
CA GLY A 130 7.54 -4.92 7.57
C GLY A 130 8.80 -5.53 8.17
N LEU A 131 9.71 -4.68 8.64
CA LEU A 131 11.01 -5.04 9.21
C LEU A 131 11.18 -4.32 10.56
N PRO A 132 12.00 -4.85 11.49
CA PRO A 132 12.33 -4.13 12.70
C PRO A 132 12.96 -2.77 12.36
N LYS A 133 12.61 -1.75 13.14
CA LYS A 133 13.12 -0.40 12.97
C LYS A 133 14.66 -0.40 13.03
N ASP A 134 15.29 0.33 12.11
CA ASP A 134 16.74 0.51 12.01
C ASP A 134 17.55 -0.79 11.88
N SER A 135 16.93 -1.87 11.42
CA SER A 135 17.61 -3.17 11.25
C SER A 135 18.63 -3.24 10.12
N GLY A 136 18.63 -2.26 9.22
CA GLY A 136 19.44 -2.25 8.00
C GLY A 136 19.00 -3.24 6.91
N ALA A 137 18.00 -4.07 7.16
CA ALA A 137 17.53 -5.09 6.21
C ALA A 137 16.74 -4.51 5.03
N GLN A 138 16.25 -3.27 5.14
CA GLN A 138 15.41 -2.62 4.14
C GLN A 138 16.07 -2.55 2.75
N ALA A 139 17.33 -2.16 2.69
CA ALA A 139 18.08 -2.06 1.44
C ALA A 139 18.22 -3.43 0.74
N PHE A 140 18.51 -4.49 1.51
CA PHE A 140 18.60 -5.85 0.99
C PHE A 140 17.27 -6.33 0.41
N VAL A 141 16.17 -6.13 1.15
CA VAL A 141 14.84 -6.56 0.71
C VAL A 141 14.36 -5.75 -0.51
N ASN A 142 14.60 -4.45 -0.56
CA ASN A 142 14.28 -3.62 -1.72
C ASN A 142 15.07 -4.05 -2.97
N THR A 143 16.37 -4.36 -2.84
CA THR A 143 17.17 -4.89 -3.94
C THR A 143 16.62 -6.22 -4.44
N PHE A 144 16.19 -7.10 -3.54
CA PHE A 144 15.53 -8.37 -3.90
C PHE A 144 14.22 -8.12 -4.68
N LEU A 145 13.34 -7.23 -4.16
CA LEU A 145 12.09 -6.88 -4.83
C LEU A 145 12.34 -6.34 -6.24
N LYS A 146 13.28 -5.40 -6.39
CA LYS A 146 13.68 -4.86 -7.70
C LYS A 146 14.15 -5.97 -8.66
N THR A 147 14.91 -6.94 -8.16
CA THR A 147 15.40 -8.06 -8.97
C THR A 147 14.27 -8.90 -9.50
N ILE A 148 13.34 -9.32 -8.64
CA ILE A 148 12.20 -10.18 -9.06
C ILE A 148 11.17 -9.46 -9.93
N GLU A 149 11.09 -8.14 -9.84
CA GLU A 149 10.29 -7.30 -10.75
C GLU A 149 10.95 -7.26 -12.13
N ALA A 150 12.26 -7.01 -12.19
CA ALA A 150 13.01 -6.89 -13.44
C ALA A 150 13.09 -8.20 -14.24
N ASP A 151 13.21 -9.35 -13.58
CA ASP A 151 13.33 -10.66 -14.23
C ASP A 151 11.97 -11.35 -14.52
N GLY A 152 10.86 -10.68 -14.19
CA GLY A 152 9.50 -11.17 -14.41
C GLY A 152 9.05 -12.23 -13.38
N THR A 153 9.84 -12.52 -12.35
CA THR A 153 9.46 -13.47 -11.29
C THR A 153 8.25 -12.98 -10.51
N TRP A 154 8.20 -11.68 -10.20
CA TRP A 154 7.05 -11.07 -9.53
C TRP A 154 5.74 -11.32 -10.32
N LYS A 155 5.74 -11.08 -11.62
CA LYS A 155 4.59 -11.31 -12.51
C LYS A 155 4.13 -12.78 -12.45
N ARG A 156 5.07 -13.72 -12.59
CA ARG A 156 4.75 -15.16 -12.51
C ARG A 156 4.15 -15.58 -11.17
N ILE A 157 4.66 -15.01 -10.07
CA ILE A 157 4.10 -15.26 -8.73
C ILE A 157 2.69 -14.70 -8.63
N TRP A 158 2.47 -13.48 -9.09
CA TRP A 158 1.15 -12.85 -9.07
C TRP A 158 0.12 -13.68 -9.86
N GLU A 159 0.44 -14.06 -11.10
CA GLU A 159 -0.41 -14.90 -11.96
C GLU A 159 -0.72 -16.27 -11.32
N ALA A 160 0.24 -16.86 -10.64
CA ALA A 160 0.07 -18.14 -9.97
C ALA A 160 -0.74 -18.09 -8.66
N THR A 161 -0.92 -16.90 -8.09
CA THR A 161 -1.52 -16.67 -6.76
C THR A 161 -2.73 -15.73 -6.84
N ILE A 162 -2.53 -14.46 -6.60
CA ILE A 162 -3.58 -13.41 -6.56
C ILE A 162 -4.37 -13.36 -7.88
N GLY A 163 -3.69 -13.47 -9.01
CA GLY A 163 -4.28 -13.44 -10.34
C GLY A 163 -5.34 -14.50 -10.58
N LYS A 164 -5.23 -15.67 -9.92
CA LYS A 164 -6.26 -16.71 -10.01
C LYS A 164 -7.61 -16.27 -9.44
N SER A 165 -7.61 -15.43 -8.41
CA SER A 165 -8.82 -14.92 -7.75
C SER A 165 -9.32 -13.63 -8.37
N LEU A 166 -8.42 -12.73 -8.75
CA LEU A 166 -8.77 -11.44 -9.31
C LEU A 166 -9.08 -11.52 -10.80
N GLY A 167 -8.40 -12.41 -11.54
CA GLY A 167 -8.43 -12.45 -13.00
C GLY A 167 -7.66 -11.28 -13.63
N GLY A 168 -7.60 -11.25 -14.96
CA GLY A 168 -6.91 -10.20 -15.72
C GLY A 168 -5.40 -10.35 -15.77
N ASP A 169 -4.73 -9.32 -16.28
CA ASP A 169 -3.29 -9.26 -16.38
C ASP A 169 -2.66 -8.80 -15.07
N ALA A 170 -1.42 -9.25 -14.81
CA ALA A 170 -0.66 -8.77 -13.66
C ALA A 170 -0.43 -7.26 -13.76
N PRO A 171 -0.81 -6.47 -12.73
CA PRO A 171 -0.56 -5.04 -12.73
C PRO A 171 0.94 -4.76 -12.61
N GLN A 172 1.34 -3.54 -12.92
CA GLN A 172 2.67 -3.08 -12.54
C GLN A 172 2.72 -2.88 -11.03
N PRO A 173 3.72 -3.44 -10.32
CA PRO A 173 3.91 -3.11 -8.91
C PRO A 173 4.22 -1.62 -8.75
N PRO A 174 3.80 -0.98 -7.65
CA PRO A 174 4.19 0.40 -7.39
C PRO A 174 5.71 0.51 -7.26
N ALA A 175 6.28 1.65 -7.65
CA ALA A 175 7.72 1.86 -7.52
C ALA A 175 8.16 1.78 -6.05
N ILE A 176 9.26 1.09 -5.78
CA ILE A 176 9.84 0.97 -4.43
C ILE A 176 10.13 2.37 -3.89
N GLY A 177 9.71 2.64 -2.66
CA GLY A 177 9.87 3.95 -2.03
C GLY A 177 8.85 5.01 -2.45
N SER A 178 7.85 4.68 -3.28
CA SER A 178 6.89 5.65 -3.85
C SER A 178 5.80 6.13 -2.89
N VAL A 179 5.63 5.49 -1.73
CA VAL A 179 4.56 5.85 -0.79
C VAL A 179 5.12 6.36 0.54
N PRO A 180 4.41 7.27 1.24
CA PRO A 180 4.82 7.75 2.55
C PRO A 180 5.02 6.59 3.54
N GLY A 181 6.18 6.54 4.17
CA GLY A 181 6.57 5.46 5.10
C GLY A 181 7.37 4.32 4.47
N SER A 182 7.59 4.35 3.15
CA SER A 182 8.55 3.48 2.45
C SER A 182 9.88 4.20 2.18
N SER A 183 10.88 3.48 1.69
CA SER A 183 12.22 4.01 1.42
C SER A 183 12.79 3.43 0.13
N THR A 184 13.60 4.22 -0.57
CA THR A 184 14.37 3.83 -1.76
C THR A 184 15.71 3.17 -1.42
N ALA A 185 16.03 2.96 -0.14
CA ALA A 185 17.28 2.32 0.26
C ALA A 185 17.52 1.02 -0.50
N GLY A 186 18.70 0.88 -1.07
CA GLY A 186 19.09 -0.28 -1.91
C GLY A 186 18.68 -0.19 -3.38
N VAL A 187 17.92 0.83 -3.80
CA VAL A 187 17.52 1.02 -5.22
C VAL A 187 17.94 2.36 -5.81
N ASP A 188 18.46 3.30 -5.02
CA ASP A 188 18.87 4.65 -5.43
C ASP A 188 20.09 4.69 -6.39
N GLY A 189 20.76 3.57 -6.61
CA GLY A 189 21.98 3.51 -7.42
C GLY A 189 21.79 3.60 -8.93
N ALA A 190 20.58 3.70 -9.46
CA ALA A 190 20.32 3.67 -10.91
C ALA A 190 19.79 4.99 -11.50
N GLN A 191 19.60 6.04 -10.72
CA GLN A 191 18.98 7.31 -11.19
C GLN A 191 19.75 8.59 -10.90
N GLN A 192 20.98 8.52 -10.38
CA GLN A 192 21.80 9.73 -10.14
C GLN A 192 22.78 10.11 -11.25
N THR A 193 22.66 9.59 -12.47
CA THR A 193 23.55 9.98 -13.59
C THR A 193 22.94 10.96 -14.58
N SER A 194 21.80 11.61 -14.31
CA SER A 194 21.19 12.53 -15.29
C SER A 194 20.68 13.89 -14.75
N ALA A 195 21.13 14.34 -13.58
CA ALA A 195 20.70 15.65 -13.08
C ALA A 195 21.79 16.39 -12.28
N SER A 196 23.00 16.53 -12.83
CA SER A 196 23.99 17.52 -12.33
C SER A 196 25.00 17.91 -13.40
N GLU A 197 24.50 18.47 -14.50
CA GLU A 197 25.30 19.36 -15.37
C GLU A 197 24.47 20.62 -15.66
N GLY A 198 24.44 21.48 -14.66
CA GLY A 198 24.04 22.87 -14.77
C GLY A 198 25.18 23.69 -14.19
N GLY A 199 26.30 23.77 -14.92
CA GLY A 199 27.48 24.51 -14.52
C GLY A 199 27.19 25.99 -14.36
N SER A 200 27.38 26.51 -13.16
CA SER A 200 27.56 27.92 -12.92
C SER A 200 28.97 28.31 -13.41
N ALA A 201 29.05 29.04 -14.49
CA ALA A 201 30.26 29.69 -14.93
C ALA A 201 30.63 30.81 -13.95
N PRO A 202 31.89 30.99 -13.55
CA PRO A 202 32.31 32.13 -12.76
C PRO A 202 32.36 33.41 -13.63
N ALA A 203 31.77 34.47 -13.14
CA ALA A 203 31.89 35.81 -13.72
C ALA A 203 33.35 36.29 -13.62
N SER A 204 33.97 36.58 -14.76
CA SER A 204 35.26 37.22 -14.83
C SER A 204 35.09 38.72 -14.57
N GLU A 205 35.65 39.20 -13.48
CA GLU A 205 35.92 40.63 -13.25
C GLU A 205 36.92 41.12 -14.28
N GLN A 206 36.55 42.04 -15.14
CA GLN A 206 37.47 42.89 -15.90
C GLN A 206 37.70 44.21 -15.14
N SER A 207 38.86 44.29 -14.54
CA SER A 207 39.37 45.54 -14.04
C SER A 207 39.85 46.40 -15.23
N SER A 208 39.21 47.55 -15.42
CA SER A 208 39.69 48.56 -16.34
C SER A 208 40.75 49.45 -15.66
N GLY A 209 41.99 49.29 -16.07
CA GLY A 209 43.07 50.18 -15.72
C GLY A 209 42.98 51.49 -16.51
N ALA A 210 42.93 52.58 -15.79
CA ALA A 210 43.09 53.91 -16.34
C ALA A 210 44.56 54.17 -16.68
N ALA A 211 44.80 54.72 -17.85
CA ALA A 211 46.09 55.31 -18.20
C ALA A 211 45.87 56.76 -18.65
N SER A 212 46.40 57.70 -17.88
CA SER A 212 46.58 59.11 -18.18
C SER A 212 47.71 59.29 -19.20
N LYS A 213 47.56 60.26 -20.06
CA LYS A 213 48.63 61.19 -20.57
C LYS A 213 47.96 62.31 -21.34
N GLU A 214 48.12 63.52 -20.86
CA GLU A 214 49.06 64.59 -21.28
C GLU A 214 48.86 65.12 -22.72
N SER A 215 48.40 66.24 -22.85
CA SER A 215 48.94 67.51 -23.26
C SER A 215 47.85 68.58 -23.30
#